data_f3208b6891cdf0507a8dfd71644f6259
#
_entry.id   f3208b6891cdf0507a8dfd71644f6259
#
_cell.length_a   1.000
_cell.length_b   1.000
_cell.length_c   1.000
_cell.angle_alpha   90.00
_cell.angle_beta   90.00
_cell.angle_gamma   90.00
#
_symmetry.space_group_name_H-M   'P 1'
#
loop_
_entity.id
_entity.type
_entity.pdbx_description
1 polymer ?
#
loop_
_entity_poly.entity_id
_entity_poly.type
_entity_poly.pdbx_seq_one_letter_code
_entity_poly.pdbx_strand_id
1 'polypeptide(L)'
;MQQHYETSSVFVAVIGRPNVGKSSLTNRLVGEKVAIVTSKPQTTRTRITGVVTRGPLQYVLLDTPGVHKAHNKLGKRMDKTASDSIADVDVSMMLFEPYGALNEPEMVLVDALRSSGGPAIAVINKTDLVKDPADLEARKAELKALGVFDAIHTVSVRADDRCEELFDALSQYAVEGPHYFDDDAYTDMPEKELVAEVIREKALLFMRDEIPHGIAVVVERFKERPGTDLVDIDVNIYCERESHKGMVIGKGGAMLKKIASAARADCEEFLGCRVNLQCWVKVKADWRDNEFLLNNFGFKQNPNNR
;
A
#
# COMPACT_ATOMS: atom_id res chain seq x y z
N MET A 1 -33.49 8.17 -20.00
CA MET A 1 -32.68 7.26 -20.82
C MET A 1 -31.57 6.75 -19.91
N GLN A 2 -31.60 5.48 -19.49
CA GLN A 2 -30.46 4.85 -18.87
C GLN A 2 -29.40 4.66 -19.94
N GLN A 3 -28.23 5.25 -19.74
CA GLN A 3 -27.07 4.92 -20.57
C GLN A 3 -26.67 3.48 -20.27
N HIS A 4 -26.75 2.60 -21.25
CA HIS A 4 -26.19 1.25 -21.17
C HIS A 4 -24.67 1.37 -21.42
N TYR A 5 -23.88 1.00 -20.44
CA TYR A 5 -22.44 0.90 -20.61
C TYR A 5 -22.09 -0.54 -21.01
N GLU A 6 -21.18 -0.71 -21.97
CA GLU A 6 -20.60 -2.02 -22.30
C GLU A 6 -19.49 -2.42 -21.33
N THR A 7 -19.16 -1.55 -20.35
CA THR A 7 -18.09 -1.70 -19.38
C THR A 7 -18.64 -1.68 -17.96
N SER A 8 -17.84 -2.16 -17.02
CA SER A 8 -18.12 -2.14 -15.58
C SER A 8 -16.84 -1.91 -14.79
N SER A 9 -17.01 -1.48 -13.55
CA SER A 9 -15.87 -1.26 -12.64
C SER A 9 -16.21 -1.78 -11.25
N VAL A 10 -15.18 -2.18 -10.49
CA VAL A 10 -15.31 -2.55 -9.08
C VAL A 10 -14.24 -1.89 -8.25
N PHE A 11 -14.64 -1.13 -7.23
CA PHE A 11 -13.75 -0.55 -6.23
C PHE A 11 -13.61 -1.49 -5.05
N VAL A 12 -12.38 -1.84 -4.72
CA VAL A 12 -12.03 -2.85 -3.70
C VAL A 12 -11.15 -2.23 -2.63
N ALA A 13 -11.62 -2.13 -1.40
CA ALA A 13 -10.74 -1.78 -0.28
C ALA A 13 -9.91 -2.99 0.16
N VAL A 14 -8.60 -2.89 0.09
CA VAL A 14 -7.67 -3.93 0.57
C VAL A 14 -7.23 -3.57 1.99
N ILE A 15 -7.82 -4.24 2.98
CA ILE A 15 -7.65 -3.93 4.40
C ILE A 15 -7.05 -5.12 5.18
N GLY A 16 -6.57 -4.85 6.40
CA GLY A 16 -6.02 -5.88 7.29
C GLY A 16 -4.84 -5.34 8.09
N ARG A 17 -4.32 -6.17 9.00
CA ARG A 17 -3.18 -5.80 9.85
C ARG A 17 -1.89 -5.54 9.06
N PRO A 18 -0.87 -4.90 9.67
CA PRO A 18 0.45 -4.77 9.04
C PRO A 18 1.04 -6.15 8.69
N ASN A 19 1.79 -6.21 7.59
CA ASN A 19 2.53 -7.39 7.13
C ASN A 19 1.71 -8.63 6.76
N VAL A 20 0.38 -8.54 6.70
CA VAL A 20 -0.48 -9.65 6.25
C VAL A 20 -0.36 -9.90 4.74
N GLY A 21 0.24 -8.95 3.99
CA GLY A 21 0.52 -9.08 2.56
C GLY A 21 -0.38 -8.27 1.63
N LYS A 22 -1.04 -7.20 2.13
CA LYS A 22 -1.91 -6.32 1.32
C LYS A 22 -1.20 -5.79 0.07
N SER A 23 -0.13 -5.01 0.25
CA SER A 23 0.63 -4.43 -0.86
C SER A 23 1.24 -5.48 -1.79
N SER A 24 1.66 -6.63 -1.24
CA SER A 24 2.15 -7.75 -2.06
C SER A 24 1.05 -8.33 -2.94
N LEU A 25 -0.17 -8.49 -2.39
CA LEU A 25 -1.32 -8.98 -3.15
C LEU A 25 -1.74 -7.94 -4.20
N THR A 26 -1.80 -6.67 -3.83
CA THR A 26 -2.11 -5.58 -4.77
C THR A 26 -1.13 -5.58 -5.95
N ASN A 27 0.18 -5.60 -5.71
CA ASN A 27 1.19 -5.69 -6.78
C ASN A 27 1.02 -6.95 -7.63
N ARG A 28 0.71 -8.10 -7.00
CA ARG A 28 0.49 -9.36 -7.73
C ARG A 28 -0.73 -9.32 -8.63
N LEU A 29 -1.83 -8.73 -8.17
CA LEU A 29 -3.06 -8.58 -8.96
C LEU A 29 -2.87 -7.55 -10.09
N VAL A 30 -2.21 -6.42 -9.81
CA VAL A 30 -1.91 -5.38 -10.82
C VAL A 30 -0.93 -5.90 -11.88
N GLY A 31 -0.01 -6.78 -11.49
CA GLY A 31 1.07 -7.26 -12.36
C GLY A 31 2.31 -6.35 -12.38
N GLU A 32 2.22 -5.18 -11.72
CA GLU A 32 3.26 -4.17 -11.64
C GLU A 32 3.52 -3.74 -10.19
N LYS A 33 4.69 -3.16 -9.92
CA LYS A 33 5.05 -2.65 -8.59
C LYS A 33 4.46 -1.25 -8.36
N VAL A 34 3.21 -1.19 -7.92
CA VAL A 34 2.54 0.07 -7.56
C VAL A 34 2.68 0.43 -6.07
N ALA A 35 2.96 -0.55 -5.23
CA ALA A 35 3.14 -0.39 -3.79
C ALA A 35 4.47 -0.95 -3.31
N ILE A 36 5.09 -0.30 -2.32
CA ILE A 36 6.32 -0.82 -1.72
C ILE A 36 6.02 -1.97 -0.75
N VAL A 37 6.94 -2.93 -0.69
CA VAL A 37 6.79 -4.13 0.11
C VAL A 37 8.00 -4.35 1.02
N THR A 38 7.78 -4.39 2.32
CA THR A 38 8.80 -4.77 3.29
C THR A 38 8.21 -5.62 4.42
N SER A 39 9.07 -6.32 5.17
CA SER A 39 8.66 -7.04 6.39
C SER A 39 8.42 -6.12 7.59
N LYS A 40 8.67 -4.81 7.46
CA LYS A 40 8.51 -3.86 8.57
C LYS A 40 7.07 -3.34 8.66
N PRO A 41 6.56 -3.09 9.87
CA PRO A 41 5.26 -2.46 10.03
C PRO A 41 5.28 -1.02 9.46
N GLN A 42 4.11 -0.47 9.14
CA GLN A 42 3.96 0.88 8.59
C GLN A 42 4.68 1.07 7.23
N THR A 43 4.76 0.02 6.42
CA THR A 43 5.30 0.10 5.06
C THR A 43 4.40 0.99 4.19
N THR A 44 3.11 0.72 4.10
CA THR A 44 2.12 1.58 3.44
C THR A 44 1.65 2.65 4.43
N ARG A 45 1.71 3.93 4.06
CA ARG A 45 1.34 5.07 4.92
C ARG A 45 0.19 5.89 4.37
N THR A 46 -0.02 5.84 3.08
CA THR A 46 -1.12 6.48 2.35
C THR A 46 -1.91 5.41 1.62
N ARG A 47 -3.12 5.72 1.20
CA ARG A 47 -3.87 4.86 0.31
C ARG A 47 -3.18 4.83 -1.05
N ILE A 48 -2.95 3.65 -1.59
CA ILE A 48 -2.37 3.43 -2.91
C ILE A 48 -3.45 2.82 -3.81
N THR A 49 -3.64 3.40 -4.97
CA THR A 49 -4.57 2.87 -5.98
C THR A 49 -3.82 1.97 -6.94
N GLY A 50 -4.24 0.72 -7.04
CA GLY A 50 -3.83 -0.21 -8.10
C GLY A 50 -4.97 -0.40 -9.08
N VAL A 51 -4.71 -0.35 -10.38
CA VAL A 51 -5.71 -0.48 -11.44
C VAL A 51 -5.40 -1.71 -12.29
N VAL A 52 -6.43 -2.49 -12.60
CA VAL A 52 -6.34 -3.64 -13.50
C VAL A 52 -7.54 -3.64 -14.42
N THR A 53 -7.32 -3.55 -15.72
CA THR A 53 -8.40 -3.67 -16.72
C THR A 53 -8.32 -5.03 -17.40
N ARG A 54 -9.43 -5.77 -17.39
CA ARG A 54 -9.57 -7.09 -18.03
C ARG A 54 -10.80 -7.08 -18.93
N GLY A 55 -10.59 -6.79 -20.20
CA GLY A 55 -11.69 -6.63 -21.15
C GLY A 55 -12.66 -5.54 -20.71
N PRO A 56 -13.97 -5.82 -20.54
CA PRO A 56 -14.93 -4.79 -20.16
C PRO A 56 -14.94 -4.45 -18.67
N LEU A 57 -14.13 -5.11 -17.83
CA LEU A 57 -14.14 -4.93 -16.38
C LEU A 57 -12.84 -4.31 -15.87
N GLN A 58 -12.97 -3.20 -15.13
CA GLN A 58 -11.87 -2.53 -14.45
C GLN A 58 -11.95 -2.74 -12.94
N TYR A 59 -10.87 -3.25 -12.34
CA TYR A 59 -10.70 -3.43 -10.91
C TYR A 59 -9.84 -2.28 -10.36
N VAL A 60 -10.37 -1.56 -9.37
CA VAL A 60 -9.68 -0.47 -8.68
C VAL A 60 -9.39 -0.91 -7.25
N LEU A 61 -8.14 -1.30 -7.00
CA LEU A 61 -7.69 -1.83 -5.71
C LEU A 61 -7.16 -0.69 -4.85
N LEU A 62 -7.77 -0.42 -3.71
CA LEU A 62 -7.35 0.60 -2.77
C LEU A 62 -6.53 -0.05 -1.64
N ASP A 63 -5.20 -0.17 -1.82
CA ASP A 63 -4.29 -0.67 -0.78
C ASP A 63 -4.17 0.35 0.36
N THR A 64 -4.52 -0.07 1.55
CA THR A 64 -4.60 0.80 2.73
C THR A 64 -3.46 0.55 3.72
N PRO A 65 -3.08 1.56 4.52
CA PRO A 65 -2.21 1.32 5.66
C PRO A 65 -2.76 0.20 6.56
N GLY A 66 -1.86 -0.62 7.12
CA GLY A 66 -2.28 -1.62 8.10
C GLY A 66 -2.72 -0.94 9.41
N VAL A 67 -3.89 -1.31 9.92
CA VAL A 67 -4.41 -0.78 11.20
C VAL A 67 -3.56 -1.28 12.35
N HIS A 68 -3.15 -0.36 13.23
CA HIS A 68 -2.30 -0.62 14.37
C HIS A 68 -2.63 0.36 15.51
N LYS A 69 -2.09 0.13 16.70
CA LYS A 69 -2.26 1.08 17.80
C LYS A 69 -1.44 2.35 17.54
N ALA A 70 -2.13 3.43 17.16
CA ALA A 70 -1.48 4.70 16.81
C ALA A 70 -0.86 5.39 18.04
N HIS A 71 0.40 5.81 17.92
CA HIS A 71 1.14 6.53 18.97
C HIS A 71 1.41 8.00 18.65
N ASN A 72 1.13 8.43 17.41
CA ASN A 72 1.36 9.80 16.92
C ASN A 72 0.28 10.18 15.89
N LYS A 73 0.29 11.45 15.44
CA LYS A 73 -0.70 11.93 14.47
C LYS A 73 -0.62 11.23 13.12
N LEU A 74 0.58 10.89 12.64
CA LEU A 74 0.73 10.11 11.42
C LEU A 74 0.01 8.76 11.54
N GLY A 75 0.23 8.02 12.64
CA GLY A 75 -0.44 6.75 12.91
C GLY A 75 -1.98 6.89 12.93
N LYS A 76 -2.50 7.93 13.59
CA LYS A 76 -3.94 8.21 13.60
C LYS A 76 -4.50 8.47 12.21
N ARG A 77 -3.75 9.18 11.35
CA ARG A 77 -4.15 9.39 9.95
C ARG A 77 -4.18 8.07 9.18
N MET A 78 -3.19 7.20 9.38
CA MET A 78 -3.14 5.88 8.76
C MET A 78 -4.35 5.02 9.14
N ASP A 79 -4.66 4.93 10.44
CA ASP A 79 -5.81 4.16 10.92
C ASP A 79 -7.13 4.72 10.38
N LYS A 80 -7.27 6.06 10.34
CA LYS A 80 -8.43 6.72 9.74
C LYS A 80 -8.54 6.41 8.24
N THR A 81 -7.44 6.49 7.48
CA THR A 81 -7.43 6.16 6.04
C THR A 81 -7.91 4.74 5.78
N ALA A 82 -7.50 3.76 6.60
CA ALA A 82 -7.94 2.38 6.47
C ALA A 82 -9.45 2.23 6.73
N SER A 83 -9.97 2.88 7.77
CA SER A 83 -11.40 2.83 8.10
C SER A 83 -12.27 3.58 7.08
N ASP A 84 -11.84 4.76 6.63
CA ASP A 84 -12.57 5.56 5.65
C ASP A 84 -12.67 4.84 4.29
N SER A 85 -11.67 4.02 3.95
CA SER A 85 -11.66 3.27 2.69
C SER A 85 -12.74 2.19 2.61
N ILE A 86 -13.34 1.79 3.73
CA ILE A 86 -14.45 0.81 3.77
C ILE A 86 -15.77 1.43 3.30
N ALA A 87 -15.95 2.73 3.49
CA ALA A 87 -17.25 3.40 3.26
C ALA A 87 -17.54 3.68 1.78
N ASP A 88 -16.51 3.84 0.95
CA ASP A 88 -16.62 4.35 -0.43
C ASP A 88 -16.21 3.30 -1.48
N VAL A 89 -16.50 2.01 -1.23
CA VAL A 89 -16.14 0.91 -2.15
C VAL A 89 -17.30 -0.06 -2.37
N ASP A 90 -17.24 -0.78 -3.48
CA ASP A 90 -18.23 -1.80 -3.84
C ASP A 90 -18.06 -3.07 -3.00
N VAL A 91 -16.80 -3.40 -2.64
CA VAL A 91 -16.48 -4.55 -1.79
C VAL A 91 -15.22 -4.31 -0.97
N SER A 92 -15.21 -4.78 0.27
CA SER A 92 -14.01 -4.80 1.11
C SER A 92 -13.35 -6.19 1.09
N MET A 93 -12.05 -6.23 0.80
CA MET A 93 -11.23 -7.45 0.84
C MET A 93 -10.32 -7.39 2.06
N MET A 94 -10.67 -8.13 3.13
CA MET A 94 -9.89 -8.18 4.35
C MET A 94 -8.94 -9.37 4.38
N LEU A 95 -7.64 -9.07 4.51
CA LEU A 95 -6.59 -10.08 4.52
C LEU A 95 -6.29 -10.56 5.94
N PHE A 96 -6.09 -11.87 6.04
CA PHE A 96 -5.70 -12.57 7.27
C PHE A 96 -4.50 -13.47 7.04
N GLU A 97 -3.77 -13.77 8.12
CA GLU A 97 -2.81 -14.89 8.11
C GLU A 97 -3.49 -16.19 8.52
N PRO A 98 -2.95 -17.35 8.11
CA PRO A 98 -3.54 -18.65 8.41
C PRO A 98 -3.44 -19.01 9.91
N TYR A 99 -2.52 -18.38 10.62
CA TYR A 99 -2.25 -18.63 12.03
C TYR A 99 -2.41 -17.39 12.89
N GLY A 100 -2.53 -17.63 14.20
CA GLY A 100 -2.65 -16.60 15.23
C GLY A 100 -4.10 -16.23 15.53
N ALA A 101 -4.38 -15.86 16.77
CA ALA A 101 -5.67 -15.35 17.18
C ALA A 101 -5.97 -13.99 16.53
N LEU A 102 -7.24 -13.68 16.31
CA LEU A 102 -7.67 -12.34 15.92
C LEU A 102 -7.28 -11.34 16.99
N ASN A 103 -6.60 -10.28 16.59
CA ASN A 103 -6.13 -9.25 17.50
C ASN A 103 -7.05 -8.02 17.51
N GLU A 104 -6.84 -7.11 18.47
CA GLU A 104 -7.63 -5.89 18.63
C GLU A 104 -7.73 -5.06 17.33
N PRO A 105 -6.65 -4.78 16.58
CA PRO A 105 -6.72 -4.08 15.29
C PRO A 105 -7.56 -4.80 14.23
N GLU A 106 -7.51 -6.12 14.16
CA GLU A 106 -8.34 -6.89 13.23
C GLU A 106 -9.82 -6.81 13.62
N MET A 107 -10.13 -6.87 14.91
CA MET A 107 -11.50 -6.73 15.39
C MET A 107 -12.07 -5.33 15.15
N VAL A 108 -11.28 -4.28 15.24
CA VAL A 108 -11.69 -2.90 14.87
C VAL A 108 -12.12 -2.85 13.40
N LEU A 109 -11.40 -3.50 12.49
CA LEU A 109 -11.78 -3.57 11.08
C LEU A 109 -13.04 -4.41 10.87
N VAL A 110 -13.18 -5.54 11.56
CA VAL A 110 -14.40 -6.37 11.51
C VAL A 110 -15.62 -5.57 11.98
N ASP A 111 -15.49 -4.80 13.04
CA ASP A 111 -16.59 -3.95 13.54
C ASP A 111 -16.90 -2.79 12.58
N ALA A 112 -15.89 -2.23 11.90
CA ALA A 112 -16.10 -1.23 10.86
C ALA A 112 -16.85 -1.84 9.64
N LEU A 113 -16.49 -3.05 9.19
CA LEU A 113 -17.21 -3.77 8.14
C LEU A 113 -18.67 -4.05 8.54
N ARG A 114 -18.90 -4.51 9.77
CA ARG A 114 -20.25 -4.75 10.31
C ARG A 114 -21.08 -3.47 10.32
N SER A 115 -20.46 -2.34 10.68
CA SER A 115 -21.13 -1.05 10.76
C SER A 115 -21.42 -0.46 9.39
N SER A 116 -20.56 -0.68 8.39
CA SER A 116 -20.78 -0.22 7.02
C SER A 116 -21.92 -0.97 6.34
N GLY A 117 -22.11 -2.26 6.66
CA GLY A 117 -23.11 -3.12 6.03
C GLY A 117 -22.85 -3.40 4.54
N GLY A 118 -21.72 -2.97 4.00
CA GLY A 118 -21.31 -3.25 2.63
C GLY A 118 -20.76 -4.66 2.43
N PRO A 119 -20.66 -5.13 1.17
CA PRO A 119 -20.09 -6.44 0.86
C PRO A 119 -18.65 -6.57 1.35
N ALA A 120 -18.31 -7.76 1.87
CA ALA A 120 -16.95 -8.04 2.33
C ALA A 120 -16.55 -9.50 2.07
N ILE A 121 -15.30 -9.69 1.62
CA ILE A 121 -14.69 -11.01 1.50
C ILE A 121 -13.47 -11.11 2.42
N ALA A 122 -13.26 -12.30 2.98
CA ALA A 122 -12.05 -12.62 3.72
C ALA A 122 -11.04 -13.33 2.80
N VAL A 123 -9.77 -12.95 2.87
CA VAL A 123 -8.69 -13.61 2.14
C VAL A 123 -7.61 -14.08 3.12
N ILE A 124 -7.47 -15.38 3.28
CA ILE A 124 -6.40 -15.99 4.06
C ILE A 124 -5.17 -16.09 3.16
N ASN A 125 -4.21 -15.20 3.37
CA ASN A 125 -2.95 -15.18 2.62
C ASN A 125 -1.86 -16.01 3.33
N LYS A 126 -0.74 -16.26 2.63
CA LYS A 126 0.41 -17.04 3.12
C LYS A 126 0.09 -18.51 3.40
N THR A 127 -0.78 -19.09 2.59
CA THR A 127 -1.14 -20.52 2.74
C THR A 127 0.05 -21.46 2.51
N ASP A 128 1.12 -20.99 1.86
CA ASP A 128 2.42 -21.68 1.76
C ASP A 128 3.07 -21.98 3.12
N LEU A 129 2.67 -21.29 4.18
CA LEU A 129 3.15 -21.54 5.55
C LEU A 129 2.34 -22.64 6.26
N VAL A 130 1.18 -23.03 5.74
CA VAL A 130 0.29 -24.01 6.36
C VAL A 130 0.88 -25.41 6.22
N LYS A 131 1.13 -26.05 7.37
CA LYS A 131 1.68 -27.39 7.44
C LYS A 131 0.59 -28.46 7.53
N ASP A 132 -0.47 -28.17 8.29
CA ASP A 132 -1.63 -29.05 8.46
C ASP A 132 -2.87 -28.40 7.82
N PRO A 133 -3.50 -29.03 6.83
CA PRO A 133 -4.74 -28.53 6.22
C PRO A 133 -5.85 -28.27 7.26
N ALA A 134 -5.86 -28.99 8.39
CA ALA A 134 -6.84 -28.79 9.46
C ALA A 134 -6.76 -27.38 10.07
N ASP A 135 -5.56 -26.78 10.15
CA ASP A 135 -5.37 -25.42 10.65
C ASP A 135 -6.07 -24.40 9.74
N LEU A 136 -6.01 -24.63 8.43
CA LEU A 136 -6.65 -23.74 7.45
C LEU A 136 -8.18 -23.83 7.54
N GLU A 137 -8.73 -25.04 7.69
CA GLU A 137 -10.19 -25.24 7.88
C GLU A 137 -10.66 -24.64 9.21
N ALA A 138 -9.88 -24.78 10.28
CA ALA A 138 -10.18 -24.13 11.56
C ALA A 138 -10.21 -22.60 11.42
N ARG A 139 -9.25 -22.01 10.66
CA ARG A 139 -9.21 -20.57 10.39
C ARG A 139 -10.41 -20.11 9.59
N LYS A 140 -10.80 -20.85 8.55
CA LYS A 140 -12.02 -20.57 7.78
C LYS A 140 -13.29 -20.59 8.67
N ALA A 141 -13.39 -21.59 9.54
CA ALA A 141 -14.52 -21.69 10.48
C ALA A 141 -14.56 -20.50 11.45
N GLU A 142 -13.42 -20.07 12.00
CA GLU A 142 -13.30 -18.90 12.86
C GLU A 142 -13.77 -17.62 12.13
N LEU A 143 -13.31 -17.38 10.91
CA LEU A 143 -13.70 -16.20 10.13
C LEU A 143 -15.18 -16.25 9.73
N LYS A 144 -15.70 -17.42 9.40
CA LYS A 144 -17.15 -17.62 9.10
C LYS A 144 -18.01 -17.30 10.31
N ALA A 145 -17.56 -17.62 11.52
CA ALA A 145 -18.29 -17.36 12.76
C ALA A 145 -18.45 -15.85 13.07
N LEU A 146 -17.62 -14.96 12.46
CA LEU A 146 -17.76 -13.51 12.59
C LEU A 146 -19.03 -12.97 11.93
N GLY A 147 -19.56 -13.67 10.91
CA GLY A 147 -20.83 -13.34 10.24
C GLY A 147 -20.81 -12.02 9.45
N VAL A 148 -19.64 -11.57 9.00
CA VAL A 148 -19.47 -10.31 8.24
C VAL A 148 -18.94 -10.52 6.84
N PHE A 149 -18.50 -11.72 6.48
CA PHE A 149 -17.90 -12.01 5.17
C PHE A 149 -18.86 -12.85 4.32
N ASP A 150 -19.07 -12.40 3.07
CA ASP A 150 -19.88 -13.11 2.07
C ASP A 150 -19.17 -14.38 1.57
N ALA A 151 -17.83 -14.32 1.46
CA ALA A 151 -16.99 -15.42 1.03
C ALA A 151 -15.64 -15.42 1.74
N ILE A 152 -14.98 -16.59 1.78
CA ILE A 152 -13.63 -16.77 2.34
C ILE A 152 -12.77 -17.46 1.30
N HIS A 153 -11.73 -16.75 0.85
CA HIS A 153 -10.75 -17.22 -0.12
C HIS A 153 -9.41 -17.51 0.54
N THR A 154 -8.60 -18.33 -0.11
CA THR A 154 -7.26 -18.70 0.38
C THR A 154 -6.27 -18.49 -0.74
N VAL A 155 -5.16 -17.79 -0.47
CA VAL A 155 -4.13 -17.48 -1.46
C VAL A 155 -2.73 -17.63 -0.87
N SER A 156 -1.74 -17.80 -1.73
CA SER A 156 -0.34 -17.55 -1.39
C SER A 156 0.27 -16.63 -2.45
N VAL A 157 0.44 -15.36 -2.12
CA VAL A 157 1.09 -14.41 -3.02
C VAL A 157 2.53 -14.83 -3.32
N ARG A 158 3.23 -15.42 -2.34
CA ARG A 158 4.61 -15.87 -2.49
C ARG A 158 4.74 -17.08 -3.43
N ALA A 159 3.82 -18.02 -3.36
CA ALA A 159 3.79 -19.21 -4.20
C ALA A 159 3.01 -18.98 -5.51
N ASP A 160 2.43 -17.78 -5.68
CA ASP A 160 1.55 -17.43 -6.80
C ASP A 160 0.35 -18.38 -6.94
N ASP A 161 -0.21 -18.77 -5.81
CA ASP A 161 -1.32 -19.72 -5.74
C ASP A 161 -2.65 -18.98 -5.52
N ARG A 162 -3.64 -19.28 -6.37
CA ARG A 162 -5.03 -18.81 -6.33
C ARG A 162 -5.25 -17.28 -6.36
N CYS A 163 -4.22 -16.51 -6.69
CA CYS A 163 -4.41 -15.05 -6.78
C CYS A 163 -5.36 -14.67 -7.92
N GLU A 164 -5.35 -15.43 -9.02
CA GLU A 164 -6.23 -15.21 -10.17
C GLU A 164 -7.71 -15.47 -9.84
N GLU A 165 -8.02 -16.42 -8.95
CA GLU A 165 -9.40 -16.73 -8.53
C GLU A 165 -10.09 -15.55 -7.85
N LEU A 166 -9.31 -14.58 -7.30
CA LEU A 166 -9.86 -13.38 -6.69
C LEU A 166 -10.53 -12.44 -7.69
N PHE A 167 -10.09 -12.43 -8.95
CA PHE A 167 -10.76 -11.62 -9.98
C PHE A 167 -12.20 -12.10 -10.24
N ASP A 168 -12.41 -13.41 -10.28
CA ASP A 168 -13.75 -13.98 -10.43
C ASP A 168 -14.63 -13.65 -9.21
N ALA A 169 -14.06 -13.74 -8.00
CA ALA A 169 -14.76 -13.39 -6.79
C ALA A 169 -15.14 -11.90 -6.73
N LEU A 170 -14.24 -11.01 -7.15
CA LEU A 170 -14.44 -9.56 -7.14
C LEU A 170 -15.38 -9.10 -8.27
N SER A 171 -15.39 -9.78 -9.41
CA SER A 171 -16.24 -9.43 -10.56
C SER A 171 -17.74 -9.44 -10.23
N GLN A 172 -18.14 -10.22 -9.22
CA GLN A 172 -19.55 -10.32 -8.76
C GLN A 172 -20.07 -9.02 -8.14
N TYR A 173 -19.17 -8.12 -7.74
CA TYR A 173 -19.49 -6.83 -7.13
C TYR A 173 -19.34 -5.66 -8.12
N ALA A 174 -19.05 -5.96 -9.39
CA ALA A 174 -18.85 -4.94 -10.39
C ALA A 174 -20.17 -4.20 -10.70
N VAL A 175 -20.05 -2.89 -10.88
CA VAL A 175 -21.15 -1.99 -11.22
C VAL A 175 -21.00 -1.54 -12.66
N GLU A 176 -22.09 -1.62 -13.44
CA GLU A 176 -22.14 -1.13 -14.82
C GLU A 176 -21.85 0.37 -14.85
N GLY A 177 -20.89 0.78 -15.67
CA GLY A 177 -20.43 2.16 -15.76
C GLY A 177 -19.16 2.29 -16.61
N PRO A 178 -18.65 3.51 -16.82
CA PRO A 178 -17.40 3.72 -17.53
C PRO A 178 -16.20 3.20 -16.72
N HIS A 179 -15.08 2.93 -17.40
CA HIS A 179 -13.81 2.82 -16.72
C HIS A 179 -13.40 4.18 -16.12
N TYR A 180 -12.84 4.17 -14.93
CA TYR A 180 -12.44 5.39 -14.21
C TYR A 180 -11.01 5.81 -14.52
N PHE A 181 -10.20 4.88 -15.03
CA PHE A 181 -8.82 5.08 -15.42
C PHE A 181 -8.61 4.60 -16.85
N ASP A 182 -7.55 5.06 -17.50
CA ASP A 182 -7.14 4.54 -18.80
C ASP A 182 -6.87 3.03 -18.69
N ASP A 183 -7.17 2.28 -19.76
CA ASP A 183 -7.16 0.81 -19.74
C ASP A 183 -5.76 0.22 -19.51
N ASP A 184 -4.72 0.97 -19.82
CA ASP A 184 -3.30 0.64 -19.61
C ASP A 184 -2.72 1.23 -18.31
N ALA A 185 -3.52 1.95 -17.53
CA ALA A 185 -3.10 2.49 -16.25
C ALA A 185 -2.93 1.39 -15.19
N TYR A 186 -1.85 1.45 -14.43
CA TYR A 186 -1.60 0.57 -13.28
C TYR A 186 -1.85 1.25 -11.93
N THR A 187 -1.82 2.60 -11.89
CA THR A 187 -1.99 3.41 -10.68
C THR A 187 -2.30 4.86 -11.05
N ASP A 188 -2.93 5.59 -10.12
CA ASP A 188 -3.09 7.05 -10.19
C ASP A 188 -1.94 7.81 -9.51
N MET A 189 -0.96 7.08 -8.94
CA MET A 189 0.15 7.70 -8.22
C MET A 189 1.10 8.41 -9.19
N PRO A 190 1.38 9.70 -8.99
CA PRO A 190 2.39 10.40 -9.77
C PRO A 190 3.79 9.75 -9.65
N GLU A 191 4.54 9.66 -10.73
CA GLU A 191 5.88 9.06 -10.77
C GLU A 191 6.81 9.59 -9.66
N LYS A 192 6.76 10.89 -9.38
CA LYS A 192 7.55 11.49 -8.28
C LYS A 192 7.21 10.93 -6.90
N GLU A 193 5.96 10.55 -6.66
CA GLU A 193 5.54 9.94 -5.40
C GLU A 193 5.98 8.49 -5.32
N LEU A 194 5.90 7.76 -6.45
CA LEU A 194 6.42 6.41 -6.56
C LEU A 194 7.95 6.37 -6.32
N VAL A 195 8.71 7.31 -6.89
CA VAL A 195 10.15 7.48 -6.60
C VAL A 195 10.40 7.69 -5.10
N ALA A 196 9.62 8.56 -4.45
CA ALA A 196 9.74 8.79 -3.01
C ALA A 196 9.50 7.51 -2.20
N GLU A 197 8.48 6.74 -2.57
CA GLU A 197 8.17 5.46 -1.92
C GLU A 197 9.26 4.42 -2.17
N VAL A 198 9.81 4.29 -3.37
CA VAL A 198 10.93 3.39 -3.67
C VAL A 198 12.15 3.72 -2.80
N ILE A 199 12.50 5.00 -2.66
CA ILE A 199 13.61 5.41 -1.79
C ILE A 199 13.30 5.07 -0.32
N ARG A 200 12.05 5.28 0.13
CA ARG A 200 11.61 4.92 1.47
C ARG A 200 11.65 3.41 1.70
N GLU A 201 11.30 2.60 0.71
CA GLU A 201 11.45 1.13 0.76
C GLU A 201 12.90 0.74 1.01
N LYS A 202 13.86 1.28 0.25
CA LYS A 202 15.28 0.96 0.46
C LYS A 202 15.77 1.39 1.84
N ALA A 203 15.31 2.53 2.34
CA ALA A 203 15.60 2.93 3.72
C ALA A 203 15.02 1.94 4.73
N LEU A 204 13.77 1.49 4.55
CA LEU A 204 13.15 0.45 5.38
C LEU A 204 13.92 -0.87 5.34
N LEU A 205 14.40 -1.29 4.17
CA LEU A 205 15.12 -2.55 4.00
C LEU A 205 16.52 -2.53 4.61
N PHE A 206 17.27 -1.44 4.47
CA PHE A 206 18.68 -1.40 4.84
C PHE A 206 18.95 -0.84 6.25
N MET A 207 18.00 -0.09 6.81
CA MET A 207 18.13 0.46 8.15
C MET A 207 17.47 -0.45 9.19
N ARG A 208 17.86 -0.30 10.45
CA ARG A 208 17.37 -1.13 11.56
C ARG A 208 16.59 -0.28 12.56
N ASP A 209 15.97 -0.94 13.50
CA ASP A 209 15.26 -0.37 14.65
C ASP A 209 14.16 0.63 14.25
N GLU A 210 13.96 1.67 15.04
CA GLU A 210 12.90 2.68 14.88
C GLU A 210 13.22 3.76 13.84
N ILE A 211 14.45 3.82 13.33
CA ILE A 211 14.92 4.90 12.45
C ILE A 211 14.10 5.00 11.17
N PRO A 212 13.85 3.89 10.44
CA PRO A 212 13.10 3.98 9.18
C PRO A 212 11.65 4.37 9.38
N HIS A 213 11.08 4.17 10.56
CA HIS A 213 9.72 4.62 10.87
C HIS A 213 9.62 6.14 11.04
N GLY A 214 10.72 6.80 11.41
CA GLY A 214 10.84 8.27 11.52
C GLY A 214 11.29 8.98 10.25
N ILE A 215 11.33 8.30 9.09
CA ILE A 215 11.75 8.87 7.81
C ILE A 215 10.55 9.31 6.97
N ALA A 216 10.63 10.50 6.38
CA ALA A 216 9.81 10.94 5.26
C ALA A 216 10.71 11.26 4.05
N VAL A 217 10.22 10.97 2.86
CA VAL A 217 10.95 11.21 1.60
C VAL A 217 10.12 12.15 0.75
N VAL A 218 10.75 13.21 0.24
CA VAL A 218 10.10 14.22 -0.61
C VAL A 218 10.93 14.46 -1.83
N VAL A 219 10.35 14.31 -3.00
CA VAL A 219 10.98 14.68 -4.27
C VAL A 219 10.77 16.18 -4.49
N GLU A 220 11.87 16.91 -4.47
CA GLU A 220 11.89 18.38 -4.65
C GLU A 220 11.95 18.77 -6.13
N ARG A 221 12.64 17.96 -6.94
CA ARG A 221 12.79 18.16 -8.36
C ARG A 221 12.65 16.82 -9.08
N PHE A 222 11.85 16.84 -10.15
CA PHE A 222 11.73 15.76 -11.11
C PHE A 222 11.70 16.41 -12.49
N LYS A 223 12.78 16.22 -13.28
CA LYS A 223 12.93 16.93 -14.56
C LYS A 223 13.62 16.07 -15.59
N GLU A 224 12.92 15.80 -16.66
CA GLU A 224 13.49 15.21 -17.87
C GLU A 224 14.49 16.18 -18.52
N ARG A 225 15.61 15.66 -19.01
CA ARG A 225 16.58 16.43 -19.80
C ARG A 225 16.22 16.36 -21.28
N PRO A 226 15.89 17.47 -21.92
CA PRO A 226 15.53 17.49 -23.34
C PRO A 226 16.60 16.83 -24.22
N GLY A 227 16.15 15.95 -25.13
CA GLY A 227 17.02 15.26 -26.09
C GLY A 227 17.91 14.16 -25.51
N THR A 228 17.65 13.73 -24.29
CA THR A 228 18.38 12.63 -23.63
C THR A 228 17.41 11.67 -22.97
N ASP A 229 17.85 10.45 -22.77
CA ASP A 229 17.16 9.41 -21.97
C ASP A 229 17.63 9.52 -20.50
N LEU A 230 17.44 10.70 -19.88
CA LEU A 230 17.90 10.96 -18.51
C LEU A 230 16.95 11.89 -17.76
N VAL A 231 16.55 11.48 -16.55
CA VAL A 231 15.76 12.26 -15.61
C VAL A 231 16.60 12.69 -14.42
N ASP A 232 16.59 14.00 -14.09
CA ASP A 232 17.19 14.53 -12.86
C ASP A 232 16.16 14.48 -11.73
N ILE A 233 16.52 13.81 -10.63
CA ILE A 233 15.67 13.66 -9.46
C ILE A 233 16.43 14.09 -8.21
N ASP A 234 15.95 15.17 -7.57
CA ASP A 234 16.48 15.69 -6.32
C ASP A 234 15.54 15.38 -5.17
N VAL A 235 16.06 14.77 -4.09
CA VAL A 235 15.27 14.21 -3.01
C VAL A 235 15.77 14.63 -1.64
N ASN A 236 14.86 15.05 -0.77
CA ASN A 236 15.12 15.23 0.64
C ASN A 236 14.58 14.03 1.45
N ILE A 237 15.46 13.42 2.23
CA ILE A 237 15.12 12.41 3.23
C ILE A 237 15.09 13.12 4.58
N TYR A 238 13.90 13.25 5.15
CA TYR A 238 13.69 13.88 6.45
C TYR A 238 13.72 12.83 7.56
N CYS A 239 14.38 13.16 8.67
CA CYS A 239 14.39 12.37 9.90
C CYS A 239 14.12 13.28 11.10
N GLU A 240 13.79 12.70 12.28
CA GLU A 240 13.35 13.49 13.43
C GLU A 240 14.51 14.03 14.28
N ARG A 241 15.69 13.41 14.24
CA ARG A 241 16.82 13.73 15.15
C ARG A 241 18.15 13.75 14.40
N GLU A 242 19.12 14.54 14.88
CA GLU A 242 20.48 14.57 14.31
C GLU A 242 21.18 13.20 14.42
N SER A 243 20.93 12.42 15.48
CA SER A 243 21.45 11.06 15.60
C SER A 243 20.91 10.16 14.47
N HIS A 244 19.63 10.29 14.12
CA HIS A 244 19.03 9.56 12.99
C HIS A 244 19.65 9.97 11.66
N LYS A 245 19.88 11.27 11.45
CA LYS A 245 20.56 11.79 10.26
C LYS A 245 21.93 11.15 10.07
N GLY A 246 22.73 11.08 11.13
CA GLY A 246 24.03 10.41 11.10
C GLY A 246 23.93 8.93 10.69
N MET A 247 22.89 8.22 11.16
CA MET A 247 22.66 6.81 10.81
C MET A 247 22.17 6.63 9.35
N VAL A 248 21.30 7.55 8.86
CA VAL A 248 20.85 7.55 7.45
C VAL A 248 22.01 7.82 6.49
N ILE A 249 22.91 8.73 6.83
CA ILE A 249 24.11 9.01 6.04
C ILE A 249 25.09 7.83 6.14
N GLY A 250 25.32 7.33 7.34
CA GLY A 250 26.30 6.27 7.63
C GLY A 250 27.75 6.75 7.57
N LYS A 251 28.69 5.91 7.96
CA LYS A 251 30.14 6.22 7.96
C LYS A 251 30.59 6.58 6.53
N GLY A 252 31.10 7.80 6.34
CA GLY A 252 31.54 8.28 5.02
C GLY A 252 30.46 8.31 3.94
N GLY A 253 29.15 8.38 4.32
CA GLY A 253 28.04 8.39 3.37
C GLY A 253 27.62 7.00 2.85
N ALA A 254 28.18 5.92 3.39
CA ALA A 254 28.00 4.56 2.86
C ALA A 254 26.53 4.08 2.87
N MET A 255 25.76 4.40 3.92
CA MET A 255 24.36 3.98 4.00
C MET A 255 23.51 4.75 3.01
N LEU A 256 23.65 6.07 2.93
CA LEU A 256 22.92 6.89 1.97
C LEU A 256 23.25 6.48 0.53
N LYS A 257 24.52 6.22 0.21
CA LYS A 257 24.93 5.71 -1.09
C LYS A 257 24.27 4.37 -1.42
N LYS A 258 24.20 3.45 -0.45
CA LYS A 258 23.54 2.14 -0.62
C LYS A 258 22.05 2.30 -0.91
N ILE A 259 21.35 3.14 -0.14
CA ILE A 259 19.92 3.45 -0.33
C ILE A 259 19.69 4.04 -1.73
N ALA A 260 20.44 5.11 -2.06
CA ALA A 260 20.28 5.83 -3.32
C ALA A 260 20.62 4.95 -4.54
N SER A 261 21.67 4.12 -4.48
CA SER A 261 22.04 3.24 -5.59
C SER A 261 21.01 2.16 -5.85
N ALA A 262 20.47 1.54 -4.80
CA ALA A 262 19.42 0.55 -4.95
C ALA A 262 18.10 1.16 -5.41
N ALA A 263 17.73 2.33 -4.88
CA ALA A 263 16.55 3.06 -5.30
C ALA A 263 16.64 3.50 -6.76
N ARG A 264 17.82 3.98 -7.20
CA ARG A 264 18.03 4.38 -8.58
C ARG A 264 17.77 3.21 -9.55
N ALA A 265 18.28 2.02 -9.25
CA ALA A 265 18.08 0.85 -10.09
C ALA A 265 16.59 0.53 -10.28
N ASP A 266 15.81 0.49 -9.19
CA ASP A 266 14.37 0.26 -9.27
C ASP A 266 13.65 1.41 -10.03
N CYS A 267 14.09 2.68 -9.84
CA CYS A 267 13.50 3.81 -10.54
C CYS A 267 13.79 3.76 -12.05
N GLU A 268 14.99 3.36 -12.45
CA GLU A 268 15.36 3.18 -13.86
C GLU A 268 14.54 2.07 -14.52
N GLU A 269 14.23 1.01 -13.77
CA GLU A 269 13.40 -0.10 -14.23
C GLU A 269 11.95 0.34 -14.51
N PHE A 270 11.29 1.01 -13.56
CA PHE A 270 9.89 1.40 -13.76
C PHE A 270 9.69 2.65 -14.63
N LEU A 271 10.65 3.62 -14.65
CA LEU A 271 10.58 4.79 -15.51
C LEU A 271 11.00 4.48 -16.97
N GLY A 272 11.67 3.34 -17.20
CA GLY A 272 12.18 2.97 -18.51
C GLY A 272 13.28 3.89 -19.05
N CYS A 273 13.94 4.69 -18.19
CA CYS A 273 14.95 5.67 -18.56
C CYS A 273 16.07 5.73 -17.51
N ARG A 274 17.19 6.37 -17.85
CA ARG A 274 18.28 6.58 -16.89
C ARG A 274 17.93 7.66 -15.87
N VAL A 275 18.38 7.49 -14.62
CA VAL A 275 18.10 8.38 -13.51
C VAL A 275 19.39 8.97 -12.90
N ASN A 276 19.45 10.28 -12.82
CA ASN A 276 20.43 11.00 -12.02
C ASN A 276 19.79 11.35 -10.66
N LEU A 277 19.94 10.46 -9.68
CA LEU A 277 19.35 10.60 -8.35
C LEU A 277 20.31 11.28 -7.39
N GLN A 278 19.88 12.40 -6.80
CA GLN A 278 20.59 13.09 -5.72
C GLN A 278 19.74 13.10 -4.44
N CYS A 279 20.36 12.70 -3.32
CA CYS A 279 19.66 12.59 -2.03
C CYS A 279 20.36 13.42 -0.95
N TRP A 280 19.58 14.22 -0.23
CA TRP A 280 20.02 14.96 0.96
C TRP A 280 19.27 14.50 2.19
N VAL A 281 19.94 14.50 3.35
CA VAL A 281 19.33 14.16 4.62
C VAL A 281 19.15 15.41 5.45
N LYS A 282 17.92 15.68 5.86
CA LYS A 282 17.53 16.85 6.65
C LYS A 282 16.84 16.44 7.95
N VAL A 283 16.93 17.24 9.00
CA VAL A 283 16.22 17.02 10.25
C VAL A 283 15.00 17.92 10.33
N LYS A 284 13.88 17.33 10.69
CA LYS A 284 12.62 17.99 11.06
C LYS A 284 12.07 17.32 12.32
N ALA A 285 12.34 17.96 13.48
CA ALA A 285 11.90 17.43 14.76
C ALA A 285 10.37 17.26 14.78
N ASP A 286 9.94 16.16 15.40
CA ASP A 286 8.52 15.85 15.67
C ASP A 286 7.58 15.96 14.44
N TRP A 287 8.11 15.75 13.23
CA TRP A 287 7.33 15.91 12.01
C TRP A 287 6.09 14.99 11.96
N ARG A 288 6.13 13.81 12.61
CA ARG A 288 5.01 12.88 12.68
C ARG A 288 3.83 13.38 13.52
N ASP A 289 4.06 14.40 14.35
CA ASP A 289 3.05 15.05 15.20
C ASP A 289 2.73 16.49 14.75
N ASN A 290 3.31 16.96 13.64
CA ASN A 290 3.11 18.28 13.09
C ASN A 290 2.21 18.24 11.84
N GLU A 291 1.00 18.78 11.94
CA GLU A 291 0.00 18.79 10.86
C GLU A 291 0.47 19.47 9.58
N PHE A 292 1.19 20.59 9.69
CA PHE A 292 1.74 21.32 8.53
C PHE A 292 2.78 20.48 7.81
N LEU A 293 3.71 19.84 8.55
CA LEU A 293 4.73 18.97 7.97
C LEU A 293 4.12 17.69 7.37
N LEU A 294 3.13 17.11 8.02
CA LEU A 294 2.41 15.95 7.48
C LEU A 294 1.79 16.28 6.11
N ASN A 295 1.12 17.43 5.99
CA ASN A 295 0.54 17.85 4.72
C ASN A 295 1.59 18.11 3.64
N ASN A 296 2.72 18.74 4.01
CA ASN A 296 3.82 19.03 3.08
C ASN A 296 4.58 17.78 2.62
N PHE A 297 4.59 16.72 3.44
CA PHE A 297 5.21 15.45 3.11
C PHE A 297 4.28 14.48 2.38
N GLY A 298 3.10 14.95 1.92
CA GLY A 298 2.18 14.15 1.13
C GLY A 298 1.12 13.38 1.93
N PHE A 299 1.16 13.42 3.28
CA PHE A 299 0.17 12.76 4.13
C PHE A 299 -1.10 13.60 4.29
N LYS A 300 -1.72 14.00 3.18
CA LYS A 300 -2.94 14.81 3.19
C LYS A 300 -4.13 14.00 3.71
N GLN A 301 -5.04 14.63 4.47
CA GLN A 301 -6.34 14.05 4.75
C GLN A 301 -7.26 14.28 3.55
N ASN A 302 -8.13 13.32 3.28
CA ASN A 302 -9.11 13.45 2.21
C ASN A 302 -10.06 14.62 2.52
N PRO A 303 -10.20 15.65 1.66
CA PRO A 303 -11.00 16.83 1.95
C PRO A 303 -12.51 16.53 2.07
N ASN A 304 -12.97 15.38 1.58
CA ASN A 304 -14.37 14.99 1.56
C ASN A 304 -14.90 14.41 2.89
N ASN A 305 -14.07 14.30 3.92
CA ASN A 305 -14.45 13.82 5.25
C ASN A 305 -14.45 14.97 6.28
N ARG A 306 -15.33 15.95 6.07
CA ARG A 306 -15.74 16.89 7.11
C ARG A 306 -17.14 16.57 7.59
#